data_1c56641d61a443e1971294abd7205b23
#
_entry.id   1c56641d61a443e1971294abd7205b23
#
_cell.length_a   1.000
_cell.length_b   1.000
_cell.length_c   1.000
_cell.angle_alpha   90.00
_cell.angle_beta   90.00
_cell.angle_gamma   90.00
#
_symmetry.space_group_name_H-M   'P 1'
#
loop_
_entity.id
_entity.type
_entity.pdbx_description
1 polymer ?
#
loop_
_entity_poly.entity_id
_entity_poly.type
_entity_poly.pdbx_seq_one_letter_code
_entity_poly.pdbx_strand_id
1 'polypeptide(L)'
;MDETTLVEDLHLKAAHLMNDLEAVARAVPALRAEDVIKINQGEPVANGPIAVIAPGTGLGESFLTWDGSQYLAHGSEGGHSDFAPTDERQIRLLQYLLPRFGHVGVERVCSGIGVPNIYGFLRDEEKIPERAEVAESIVSAKDHTKAIVEAALDPQHPSELCLATVDLLVSILASEAGNLALKVLATGGVYMAGGIALHLVKLLQKPQFVQTFTSKGRFKDLMERMPIHVITTRAALVGAATFGLQSLSRLKNREAA
;
A
#
# COMPACT_ATOMS: atom_id res chain seq x y z
N MET A 1 2.50 23.25 -12.66
CA MET A 1 3.11 22.73 -13.91
C MET A 1 2.05 21.85 -14.53
N ASP A 2 1.72 22.06 -15.78
CA ASP A 2 0.71 21.29 -16.54
C ASP A 2 1.36 20.71 -17.80
N GLU A 3 0.65 19.84 -18.51
CA GLU A 3 1.17 19.12 -19.68
C GLU A 3 1.53 20.07 -20.82
N THR A 4 0.78 21.15 -21.01
CA THR A 4 1.02 22.14 -22.09
C THR A 4 2.33 22.87 -21.84
N THR A 5 2.54 23.38 -20.61
CA THR A 5 3.80 24.04 -20.21
C THR A 5 5.01 23.12 -20.40
N LEU A 6 4.87 21.81 -20.03
CA LEU A 6 5.95 20.85 -20.23
C LEU A 6 6.28 20.62 -21.70
N VAL A 7 5.26 20.57 -22.57
CA VAL A 7 5.46 20.40 -24.02
C VAL A 7 6.20 21.60 -24.60
N GLU A 8 5.81 22.82 -24.22
CA GLU A 8 6.41 24.06 -24.72
C GLU A 8 7.85 24.24 -24.21
N ASP A 9 8.06 24.17 -22.89
CA ASP A 9 9.36 24.43 -22.25
C ASP A 9 10.43 23.41 -22.63
N LEU A 10 10.05 22.15 -22.78
CA LEU A 10 10.97 21.06 -23.09
C LEU A 10 10.97 20.66 -24.58
N HIS A 11 10.25 21.38 -25.43
CA HIS A 11 10.12 21.10 -26.87
C HIS A 11 9.72 19.65 -27.15
N LEU A 12 8.78 19.11 -26.38
CA LEU A 12 8.30 17.74 -26.51
C LEU A 12 7.19 17.65 -27.57
N LYS A 13 7.00 16.46 -28.14
CA LYS A 13 5.83 16.20 -29.01
C LYS A 13 4.54 16.00 -28.22
N ALA A 14 4.67 15.47 -26.98
CA ALA A 14 3.58 15.29 -26.05
C ALA A 14 4.16 15.13 -24.63
N ALA A 15 3.39 15.50 -23.62
CA ALA A 15 3.62 15.19 -22.21
C ALA A 15 2.35 14.64 -21.60
N HIS A 16 2.48 13.76 -20.62
CA HIS A 16 1.36 13.25 -19.82
C HIS A 16 1.78 13.18 -18.36
N LEU A 17 0.99 13.83 -17.51
CA LEU A 17 1.15 13.77 -16.06
C LEU A 17 0.20 12.69 -15.51
N MET A 18 0.72 11.81 -14.67
CA MET A 18 -0.10 10.81 -14.01
C MET A 18 0.24 10.75 -12.51
N ASN A 19 -0.72 10.33 -11.72
CA ASN A 19 -0.50 10.05 -10.31
C ASN A 19 0.53 8.91 -10.17
N ASP A 20 1.38 8.99 -9.13
CA ASP A 20 2.43 7.99 -8.88
C ASP A 20 1.86 6.58 -8.66
N LEU A 21 0.73 6.47 -7.96
CA LEU A 21 0.07 5.19 -7.75
C LEU A 21 -0.61 4.66 -9.02
N GLU A 22 -1.15 5.53 -9.87
CA GLU A 22 -1.63 5.13 -11.19
C GLU A 22 -0.49 4.55 -12.02
N ALA A 23 0.69 5.18 -11.96
CA ALA A 23 1.88 4.65 -12.62
C ALA A 23 2.27 3.27 -12.07
N VAL A 24 2.23 3.07 -10.74
CA VAL A 24 2.46 1.75 -10.12
C VAL A 24 1.45 0.72 -10.63
N ALA A 25 0.16 1.05 -10.65
CA ALA A 25 -0.88 0.15 -11.13
C ALA A 25 -0.65 -0.26 -12.60
N ARG A 26 -0.33 0.70 -13.47
CA ARG A 26 -0.01 0.45 -14.89
C ARG A 26 1.19 -0.46 -15.11
N ALA A 27 2.11 -0.54 -14.14
CA ALA A 27 3.25 -1.46 -14.21
C ALA A 27 2.86 -2.91 -13.97
N VAL A 28 1.81 -3.18 -13.17
CA VAL A 28 1.49 -4.53 -12.67
C VAL A 28 1.42 -5.59 -13.78
N PRO A 29 0.74 -5.35 -14.92
CA PRO A 29 0.68 -6.35 -15.99
C PRO A 29 2.04 -6.65 -16.68
N ALA A 30 3.03 -5.78 -16.49
CA ALA A 30 4.37 -5.92 -17.06
C ALA A 30 5.42 -6.44 -16.06
N LEU A 31 5.04 -6.64 -14.78
CA LEU A 31 5.94 -7.16 -13.76
C LEU A 31 6.26 -8.63 -14.03
N ARG A 32 7.52 -8.99 -13.79
CA ARG A 32 8.03 -10.35 -13.89
C ARG A 32 8.06 -10.99 -12.50
N ALA A 33 8.28 -12.30 -12.45
CA ALA A 33 8.34 -13.04 -11.20
C ALA A 33 9.43 -12.52 -10.23
N GLU A 34 10.52 -12.01 -10.77
CA GLU A 34 11.64 -11.41 -10.01
C GLU A 34 11.33 -10.03 -9.43
N ASP A 35 10.32 -9.35 -9.97
CA ASP A 35 9.91 -8.00 -9.55
C ASP A 35 8.96 -8.02 -8.35
N VAL A 36 8.58 -9.21 -7.87
CA VAL A 36 7.62 -9.38 -6.76
C VAL A 36 8.04 -10.44 -5.77
N ILE A 37 7.69 -10.25 -4.51
CA ILE A 37 7.74 -11.28 -3.47
C ILE A 37 6.32 -11.78 -3.22
N LYS A 38 6.12 -13.09 -3.28
CA LYS A 38 4.83 -13.71 -3.00
C LYS A 38 4.58 -13.78 -1.50
N ILE A 39 3.40 -13.34 -1.10
CA ILE A 39 2.89 -13.46 0.27
C ILE A 39 1.84 -14.57 0.35
N ASN A 40 0.92 -14.61 -0.62
CA ASN A 40 -0.03 -15.71 -0.82
C ASN A 40 0.05 -16.20 -2.28
N GLN A 41 0.13 -17.50 -2.46
CA GLN A 41 0.20 -18.08 -3.81
C GLN A 41 -1.12 -17.88 -4.56
N GLY A 42 -2.24 -18.20 -3.91
CA GLY A 42 -3.57 -18.12 -4.48
C GLY A 42 -3.72 -18.88 -5.81
N GLU A 43 -4.82 -18.58 -6.51
CA GLU A 43 -5.21 -19.12 -7.81
C GLU A 43 -5.67 -17.94 -8.69
N PRO A 44 -4.77 -17.24 -9.40
CA PRO A 44 -5.15 -16.06 -10.16
C PRO A 44 -6.12 -16.40 -11.28
N VAL A 45 -7.20 -15.61 -11.39
CA VAL A 45 -8.10 -15.69 -12.53
C VAL A 45 -7.53 -14.86 -13.68
N ALA A 46 -7.38 -15.47 -14.86
CA ALA A 46 -6.92 -14.74 -16.04
C ALA A 46 -7.84 -13.55 -16.34
N ASN A 47 -7.27 -12.38 -16.57
CA ASN A 47 -7.99 -11.13 -16.81
C ASN A 47 -8.92 -10.68 -15.66
N GLY A 48 -8.79 -11.29 -14.48
CA GLY A 48 -9.51 -10.86 -13.27
C GLY A 48 -9.05 -9.48 -12.80
N PRO A 49 -9.93 -8.71 -12.12
CA PRO A 49 -9.53 -7.43 -11.55
C PRO A 49 -8.34 -7.57 -10.60
N ILE A 50 -7.52 -6.53 -10.55
CA ILE A 50 -6.31 -6.47 -9.73
C ILE A 50 -6.44 -5.28 -8.77
N ALA A 51 -6.09 -5.46 -7.51
CA ALA A 51 -5.99 -4.39 -6.53
C ALA A 51 -4.52 -3.99 -6.30
N VAL A 52 -4.29 -2.70 -6.09
CA VAL A 52 -2.97 -2.15 -5.72
C VAL A 52 -3.14 -1.28 -4.48
N ILE A 53 -2.36 -1.56 -3.44
CA ILE A 53 -2.33 -0.79 -2.20
C ILE A 53 -0.88 -0.42 -1.87
N ALA A 54 -0.62 0.84 -1.53
CA ALA A 54 0.72 1.35 -1.37
C ALA A 54 0.87 2.21 -0.11
N PRO A 55 1.20 1.61 1.05
CA PRO A 55 1.58 2.37 2.22
C PRO A 55 2.97 3.02 2.00
N GLY A 56 2.93 4.33 1.76
CA GLY A 56 4.08 5.22 1.66
C GLY A 56 4.02 6.31 2.72
N THR A 57 4.30 7.57 2.40
CA THR A 57 4.02 8.71 3.28
C THR A 57 2.53 8.76 3.64
N GLY A 58 1.65 8.63 2.66
CA GLY A 58 0.22 8.38 2.78
C GLY A 58 -0.14 6.93 2.45
N LEU A 59 -1.44 6.66 2.27
CA LEU A 59 -1.95 5.38 1.79
C LEU A 59 -2.60 5.57 0.43
N GLY A 60 -1.95 5.06 -0.62
CA GLY A 60 -2.52 5.04 -1.95
C GLY A 60 -3.26 3.73 -2.24
N GLU A 61 -4.38 3.84 -2.96
CA GLU A 61 -5.16 2.72 -3.47
C GLU A 61 -5.51 2.92 -4.93
N SER A 62 -5.45 1.85 -5.70
CA SER A 62 -5.89 1.79 -7.08
C SER A 62 -6.28 0.38 -7.46
N PHE A 63 -6.89 0.23 -8.64
CA PHE A 63 -7.23 -1.08 -9.15
C PHE A 63 -7.19 -1.10 -10.68
N LEU A 64 -7.15 -2.32 -11.23
CA LEU A 64 -7.18 -2.51 -12.68
C LEU A 64 -8.32 -3.43 -13.06
N THR A 65 -8.94 -3.11 -14.20
CA THR A 65 -9.97 -3.93 -14.84
C THR A 65 -9.56 -4.28 -16.27
N TRP A 66 -9.96 -5.46 -16.74
CA TRP A 66 -9.71 -5.90 -18.11
C TRP A 66 -10.82 -5.41 -19.04
N ASP A 67 -10.46 -4.75 -20.14
CA ASP A 67 -11.41 -4.18 -21.13
C ASP A 67 -11.70 -5.11 -22.31
N GLY A 68 -11.15 -6.33 -22.31
CA GLY A 68 -11.19 -7.26 -23.43
C GLY A 68 -9.87 -7.33 -24.21
N SER A 69 -8.99 -6.33 -24.08
CA SER A 69 -7.71 -6.23 -24.80
C SER A 69 -6.52 -5.91 -23.90
N GLN A 70 -6.74 -5.11 -22.86
CA GLN A 70 -5.70 -4.65 -21.94
C GLN A 70 -6.26 -4.35 -20.54
N TYR A 71 -5.38 -4.23 -19.56
CA TYR A 71 -5.75 -3.71 -18.26
C TYR A 71 -5.83 -2.17 -18.26
N LEU A 72 -6.93 -1.65 -17.73
CA LEU A 72 -7.14 -0.23 -17.46
C LEU A 72 -6.92 0.05 -15.98
N ALA A 73 -6.03 0.98 -15.65
CA ALA A 73 -5.80 1.42 -14.29
C ALA A 73 -6.82 2.50 -13.89
N HIS A 74 -7.35 2.38 -12.67
CA HIS A 74 -8.30 3.29 -12.07
C HIS A 74 -7.73 3.80 -10.74
N GLY A 75 -7.66 5.12 -10.57
CA GLY A 75 -7.31 5.75 -9.31
C GLY A 75 -8.42 5.61 -8.28
N SER A 76 -8.06 5.70 -7.01
CA SER A 76 -8.97 5.73 -5.87
C SER A 76 -8.38 6.58 -4.76
N GLU A 77 -9.22 7.26 -4.00
CA GLU A 77 -8.89 7.93 -2.75
C GLU A 77 -9.28 7.06 -1.53
N GLY A 78 -9.23 5.73 -1.71
CA GLY A 78 -9.62 4.75 -0.69
C GLY A 78 -8.86 4.87 0.63
N GLY A 79 -7.61 5.34 0.62
CA GLY A 79 -6.85 5.62 1.84
C GLY A 79 -7.51 6.65 2.76
N HIS A 80 -8.38 7.51 2.23
CA HIS A 80 -9.16 8.47 3.00
C HIS A 80 -10.53 7.94 3.47
N SER A 81 -10.89 6.70 3.11
CA SER A 81 -12.12 6.07 3.63
C SER A 81 -12.00 5.84 5.14
N ASP A 82 -13.13 5.62 5.80
CA ASP A 82 -13.20 5.44 7.25
C ASP A 82 -12.34 4.25 7.69
N PHE A 83 -11.54 4.43 8.76
CA PHE A 83 -10.86 3.33 9.42
C PHE A 83 -11.88 2.39 10.03
N ALA A 84 -11.86 1.12 9.65
CA ALA A 84 -12.77 0.08 10.10
C ALA A 84 -12.06 -0.87 11.08
N PRO A 85 -12.11 -0.63 12.41
CA PRO A 85 -11.54 -1.50 13.43
C PRO A 85 -12.09 -2.93 13.38
N THR A 86 -11.24 -3.93 13.55
CA THR A 86 -11.60 -5.35 13.51
C THR A 86 -11.47 -6.05 14.86
N ASP A 87 -10.91 -5.39 15.87
CA ASP A 87 -10.75 -5.89 17.23
C ASP A 87 -10.82 -4.75 18.26
N GLU A 88 -10.83 -5.10 19.57
CA GLU A 88 -10.94 -4.12 20.65
C GLU A 88 -9.75 -3.14 20.69
N ARG A 89 -8.53 -3.59 20.35
CA ARG A 89 -7.36 -2.71 20.31
C ARG A 89 -7.52 -1.64 19.24
N GLN A 90 -7.97 -2.01 18.06
CA GLN A 90 -8.24 -1.08 16.97
C GLN A 90 -9.42 -0.14 17.27
N ILE A 91 -10.44 -0.60 17.99
CA ILE A 91 -11.53 0.27 18.48
C ILE A 91 -10.98 1.34 19.43
N ARG A 92 -10.11 0.97 20.40
CA ARG A 92 -9.47 1.94 21.29
C ARG A 92 -8.54 2.89 20.54
N LEU A 93 -7.81 2.41 19.53
CA LEU A 93 -7.01 3.26 18.65
C LEU A 93 -7.88 4.31 17.95
N LEU A 94 -9.03 3.91 17.40
CA LEU A 94 -9.98 4.84 16.80
C LEU A 94 -10.45 5.88 17.82
N GLN A 95 -10.84 5.45 19.02
CA GLN A 95 -11.28 6.34 20.10
C GLN A 95 -10.18 7.34 20.53
N TYR A 96 -8.92 6.90 20.54
CA TYR A 96 -7.78 7.76 20.85
C TYR A 96 -7.53 8.83 19.77
N LEU A 97 -7.79 8.51 18.51
CA LEU A 97 -7.50 9.39 17.38
C LEU A 97 -8.66 10.35 17.04
N LEU A 98 -9.92 9.95 17.28
CA LEU A 98 -11.10 10.76 16.96
C LEU A 98 -11.07 12.17 17.53
N PRO A 99 -10.70 12.43 18.81
CA PRO A 99 -10.63 13.77 19.35
C PRO A 99 -9.56 14.66 18.68
N ARG A 100 -8.56 14.05 18.05
CA ARG A 100 -7.44 14.75 17.41
C ARG A 100 -7.74 15.15 15.98
N PHE A 101 -8.47 14.28 15.25
CA PHE A 101 -8.65 14.43 13.81
C PHE A 101 -10.10 14.68 13.38
N GLY A 102 -11.08 14.46 14.26
CA GLY A 102 -12.50 14.50 13.93
C GLY A 102 -12.92 13.34 13.02
N HIS A 103 -12.20 13.12 11.92
CA HIS A 103 -12.31 11.98 11.01
C HIS A 103 -11.01 11.17 11.02
N VAL A 104 -11.13 9.86 11.16
CA VAL A 104 -9.98 8.94 11.13
C VAL A 104 -10.09 8.06 9.88
N GLY A 105 -9.48 8.53 8.78
CA GLY A 105 -9.31 7.71 7.58
C GLY A 105 -8.26 6.63 7.79
N VAL A 106 -8.28 5.58 6.93
CA VAL A 106 -7.33 4.45 7.02
C VAL A 106 -5.89 4.93 6.95
N GLU A 107 -5.59 5.93 6.15
CA GLU A 107 -4.26 6.53 6.05
C GLU A 107 -3.70 6.97 7.41
N ARG A 108 -4.56 7.43 8.35
CA ARG A 108 -4.12 7.86 9.68
C ARG A 108 -3.56 6.73 10.55
N VAL A 109 -3.75 5.47 10.12
CA VAL A 109 -3.33 4.27 10.85
C VAL A 109 -2.65 3.23 9.95
N CYS A 110 -2.54 3.48 8.64
CA CYS A 110 -1.96 2.53 7.67
C CYS A 110 -1.01 3.21 6.68
N SER A 111 -0.13 4.07 7.17
CA SER A 111 0.83 4.82 6.34
C SER A 111 1.99 5.35 7.17
N GLY A 112 2.92 6.07 6.53
CA GLY A 112 4.03 6.74 7.20
C GLY A 112 3.56 7.76 8.23
N ILE A 113 2.53 8.55 7.94
CA ILE A 113 1.94 9.47 8.94
C ILE A 113 1.12 8.72 9.99
N GLY A 114 0.71 7.49 9.72
CA GLY A 114 -0.06 6.65 10.65
C GLY A 114 0.81 5.96 11.71
N VAL A 115 2.05 5.58 11.39
CA VAL A 115 2.93 4.89 12.31
C VAL A 115 3.14 5.64 13.64
N PRO A 116 3.46 6.95 13.66
CA PRO A 116 3.55 7.71 14.90
C PRO A 116 2.22 7.80 15.67
N ASN A 117 1.07 7.74 15.00
CA ASN A 117 -0.23 7.73 15.66
C ASN A 117 -0.46 6.43 16.44
N ILE A 118 -0.11 5.29 15.83
CA ILE A 118 -0.17 3.97 16.49
C ILE A 118 0.82 3.92 17.65
N TYR A 119 2.06 4.38 17.44
CA TYR A 119 3.09 4.44 18.48
C TYR A 119 2.64 5.24 19.69
N GLY A 120 2.09 6.44 19.46
CA GLY A 120 1.54 7.30 20.53
C GLY A 120 0.40 6.62 21.29
N PHE A 121 -0.52 5.99 20.59
CA PHE A 121 -1.61 5.21 21.22
C PHE A 121 -1.09 4.09 22.13
N LEU A 122 -0.17 3.27 21.64
CA LEU A 122 0.35 2.14 22.39
C LEU A 122 1.17 2.59 23.62
N ARG A 123 1.92 3.69 23.52
CA ARG A 123 2.62 4.31 24.62
C ARG A 123 1.67 4.94 25.64
N ASP A 124 0.72 5.76 25.16
CA ASP A 124 -0.09 6.62 26.01
C ASP A 124 -1.28 5.90 26.65
N GLU A 125 -1.93 4.97 25.93
CA GLU A 125 -3.12 4.27 26.42
C GLU A 125 -2.80 2.85 26.90
N GLU A 126 -1.99 2.09 26.16
CA GLU A 126 -1.64 0.72 26.55
C GLU A 126 -0.44 0.66 27.51
N LYS A 127 0.24 1.80 27.71
CA LYS A 127 1.39 1.91 28.63
C LYS A 127 2.51 0.90 28.33
N ILE A 128 2.69 0.55 27.06
CA ILE A 128 3.82 -0.30 26.65
C ILE A 128 5.11 0.45 26.94
N PRO A 129 6.09 -0.18 27.62
CA PRO A 129 7.32 0.49 28.03
C PRO A 129 8.11 1.07 26.85
N GLU A 130 8.51 2.32 26.98
CA GLU A 130 9.35 3.03 26.02
C GLU A 130 10.77 3.13 26.58
N ARG A 131 11.77 2.64 25.84
CA ARG A 131 13.17 2.80 26.22
C ARG A 131 13.63 4.22 25.90
N ALA A 132 14.28 4.89 26.87
CA ALA A 132 14.68 6.31 26.74
C ALA A 132 15.56 6.55 25.51
N GLU A 133 16.54 5.69 25.25
CA GLU A 133 17.44 5.80 24.09
C GLU A 133 16.71 5.66 22.74
N VAL A 134 15.63 4.84 22.70
CA VAL A 134 14.80 4.70 21.50
C VAL A 134 13.92 5.94 21.29
N ALA A 135 13.33 6.46 22.39
CA ALA A 135 12.55 7.68 22.35
C ALA A 135 13.38 8.88 21.84
N GLU A 136 14.59 9.06 22.38
CA GLU A 136 15.52 10.11 21.95
C GLU A 136 15.90 9.97 20.48
N SER A 137 16.17 8.74 20.03
CA SER A 137 16.48 8.44 18.62
C SER A 137 15.31 8.81 17.70
N ILE A 138 14.08 8.44 18.08
CA ILE A 138 12.87 8.75 17.30
C ILE A 138 12.64 10.27 17.22
N VAL A 139 12.72 10.97 18.36
CA VAL A 139 12.51 12.43 18.43
C VAL A 139 13.54 13.19 17.60
N SER A 140 14.80 12.75 17.58
CA SER A 140 15.88 13.40 16.82
C SER A 140 15.91 13.04 15.34
N ALA A 141 15.18 11.98 14.94
CA ALA A 141 15.14 11.53 13.55
C ALA A 141 14.36 12.50 12.64
N LYS A 142 14.84 12.70 11.40
CA LYS A 142 14.09 13.43 10.38
C LYS A 142 12.83 12.68 9.92
N ASP A 143 12.85 11.37 10.02
CA ASP A 143 11.77 10.46 9.66
C ASP A 143 11.49 9.54 10.86
N HIS A 144 10.47 9.92 11.64
CA HIS A 144 10.05 9.17 12.82
C HIS A 144 9.56 7.76 12.46
N THR A 145 8.87 7.61 11.33
CA THR A 145 8.38 6.32 10.85
C THR A 145 9.52 5.37 10.59
N LYS A 146 10.54 5.81 9.89
CA LYS A 146 11.73 5.02 9.62
C LYS A 146 12.43 4.62 10.93
N ALA A 147 12.61 5.56 11.87
CA ALA A 147 13.23 5.27 13.16
C ALA A 147 12.44 4.23 13.98
N ILE A 148 11.10 4.32 14.00
CA ILE A 148 10.23 3.35 14.67
C ILE A 148 10.36 1.96 14.03
N VAL A 149 10.32 1.88 12.69
CA VAL A 149 10.45 0.62 11.96
C VAL A 149 11.83 -0.01 12.17
N GLU A 150 12.91 0.77 12.12
CA GLU A 150 14.26 0.28 12.36
C GLU A 150 14.42 -0.25 13.79
N ALA A 151 13.91 0.48 14.80
CA ALA A 151 13.94 0.03 16.20
C ALA A 151 13.05 -1.21 16.45
N ALA A 152 11.98 -1.41 15.67
CA ALA A 152 11.15 -2.61 15.73
C ALA A 152 11.87 -3.83 15.14
N LEU A 153 12.65 -3.64 14.09
CA LEU A 153 13.31 -4.69 13.32
C LEU A 153 14.77 -4.92 13.73
N ASP A 154 15.27 -4.23 14.76
CA ASP A 154 16.61 -4.44 15.29
C ASP A 154 16.79 -5.91 15.72
N PRO A 155 17.69 -6.68 15.10
CA PRO A 155 17.83 -8.09 15.37
C PRO A 155 18.45 -8.41 16.74
N GLN A 156 19.11 -7.44 17.36
CA GLN A 156 19.79 -7.63 18.64
C GLN A 156 18.94 -7.11 19.81
N HIS A 157 18.32 -5.95 19.65
CA HIS A 157 17.61 -5.27 20.72
C HIS A 157 16.29 -4.64 20.23
N PRO A 158 15.31 -5.45 19.74
CA PRO A 158 14.06 -4.89 19.26
C PRO A 158 13.34 -4.10 20.37
N SER A 159 12.78 -2.94 20.03
CA SER A 159 11.94 -2.19 20.96
C SER A 159 10.55 -2.81 21.01
N GLU A 160 10.08 -3.18 22.20
CA GLU A 160 8.75 -3.77 22.39
C GLU A 160 7.64 -2.86 21.85
N LEU A 161 7.69 -1.56 22.18
CA LEU A 161 6.72 -0.57 21.72
C LEU A 161 6.76 -0.41 20.20
N CYS A 162 7.95 -0.33 19.61
CA CYS A 162 8.09 -0.22 18.15
C CYS A 162 7.61 -1.50 17.45
N LEU A 163 7.93 -2.68 17.99
CA LEU A 163 7.46 -3.95 17.43
C LEU A 163 5.93 -4.05 17.49
N ALA A 164 5.32 -3.71 18.65
CA ALA A 164 3.86 -3.67 18.77
C ALA A 164 3.21 -2.68 17.79
N THR A 165 3.88 -1.53 17.54
CA THR A 165 3.44 -0.53 16.55
C THR A 165 3.40 -1.12 15.15
N VAL A 166 4.46 -1.80 14.75
CA VAL A 166 4.57 -2.38 13.41
C VAL A 166 3.65 -3.58 13.25
N ASP A 167 3.47 -4.42 14.27
CA ASP A 167 2.53 -5.55 14.23
C ASP A 167 1.08 -5.06 14.07
N LEU A 168 0.68 -3.97 14.76
CA LEU A 168 -0.64 -3.38 14.61
C LEU A 168 -0.83 -2.75 13.22
N LEU A 169 0.18 -2.04 12.71
CA LEU A 169 0.20 -1.52 11.34
C LEU A 169 -0.03 -2.63 10.31
N VAL A 170 0.70 -3.75 10.44
CA VAL A 170 0.60 -4.91 9.52
C VAL A 170 -0.78 -5.55 9.59
N SER A 171 -1.39 -5.63 10.77
CA SER A 171 -2.76 -6.12 10.94
C SER A 171 -3.78 -5.21 10.24
N ILE A 172 -3.66 -3.90 10.40
CA ILE A 172 -4.54 -2.92 9.74
C ILE A 172 -4.34 -2.97 8.21
N LEU A 173 -3.10 -3.03 7.73
CA LEU A 173 -2.80 -3.16 6.30
C LEU A 173 -3.40 -4.43 5.70
N ALA A 174 -3.31 -5.56 6.40
CA ALA A 174 -3.91 -6.81 5.95
C ALA A 174 -5.43 -6.70 5.83
N SER A 175 -6.08 -6.06 6.82
CA SER A 175 -7.52 -5.84 6.80
C SER A 175 -7.94 -4.94 5.64
N GLU A 176 -7.24 -3.83 5.40
CA GLU A 176 -7.58 -2.89 4.33
C GLU A 176 -7.29 -3.46 2.94
N ALA A 177 -6.15 -4.15 2.77
CA ALA A 177 -5.90 -4.89 1.54
C ALA A 177 -7.03 -5.91 1.23
N GLY A 178 -7.56 -6.56 2.26
CA GLY A 178 -8.72 -7.45 2.14
C GLY A 178 -10.02 -6.71 1.81
N ASN A 179 -10.24 -5.51 2.36
CA ASN A 179 -11.38 -4.67 2.04
C ASN A 179 -11.35 -4.22 0.58
N LEU A 180 -10.21 -3.71 0.12
CA LEU A 180 -10.00 -3.32 -1.27
C LEU A 180 -10.20 -4.51 -2.21
N ALA A 181 -9.61 -5.67 -1.88
CA ALA A 181 -9.76 -6.90 -2.67
C ALA A 181 -11.22 -7.32 -2.83
N LEU A 182 -12.04 -7.21 -1.78
CA LEU A 182 -13.48 -7.50 -1.85
C LEU A 182 -14.24 -6.47 -2.69
N LYS A 183 -13.94 -5.17 -2.52
CA LYS A 183 -14.64 -4.09 -3.23
C LYS A 183 -14.50 -4.21 -4.75
N VAL A 184 -13.33 -4.67 -5.23
CA VAL A 184 -13.07 -4.79 -6.66
C VAL A 184 -13.08 -6.24 -7.16
N LEU A 185 -13.31 -7.23 -6.29
CA LEU A 185 -13.19 -8.66 -6.59
C LEU A 185 -11.83 -8.99 -7.24
N ALA A 186 -10.75 -8.67 -6.54
CA ALA A 186 -9.37 -8.74 -7.04
C ALA A 186 -8.89 -10.19 -7.30
N THR A 187 -9.61 -10.92 -8.14
CA THR A 187 -9.29 -12.31 -8.49
C THR A 187 -8.03 -12.45 -9.34
N GLY A 188 -7.55 -11.37 -9.95
CA GLY A 188 -6.26 -11.30 -10.63
C GLY A 188 -5.09 -11.11 -9.65
N GLY A 189 -5.36 -10.72 -8.40
CA GLY A 189 -4.38 -10.58 -7.33
C GLY A 189 -4.36 -9.21 -6.67
N VAL A 190 -3.68 -9.15 -5.53
CA VAL A 190 -3.44 -7.94 -4.75
C VAL A 190 -1.94 -7.64 -4.77
N TYR A 191 -1.57 -6.43 -5.13
CA TYR A 191 -0.19 -5.98 -5.22
C TYR A 191 0.06 -4.86 -4.21
N MET A 192 0.97 -5.12 -3.28
CA MET A 192 1.41 -4.13 -2.30
C MET A 192 2.67 -3.44 -2.81
N ALA A 193 2.67 -2.11 -2.81
CA ALA A 193 3.81 -1.28 -3.19
C ALA A 193 4.19 -0.34 -2.04
N GLY A 194 5.20 0.51 -2.27
CA GLY A 194 5.63 1.51 -1.28
C GLY A 194 6.71 1.01 -0.33
N GLY A 195 7.44 1.97 0.22
CA GLY A 195 8.61 1.69 1.05
C GLY A 195 8.27 0.91 2.33
N ILE A 196 7.13 1.19 2.95
CA ILE A 196 6.71 0.51 4.18
C ILE A 196 6.49 -0.97 3.91
N ALA A 197 5.74 -1.33 2.87
CA ALA A 197 5.48 -2.73 2.53
C ALA A 197 6.79 -3.49 2.27
N LEU A 198 7.74 -2.86 1.58
CA LEU A 198 9.04 -3.47 1.27
C LEU A 198 9.89 -3.68 2.53
N HIS A 199 9.94 -2.71 3.45
CA HIS A 199 10.67 -2.85 4.72
C HIS A 199 10.07 -3.92 5.63
N LEU A 200 8.73 -4.09 5.57
CA LEU A 200 8.00 -5.02 6.43
C LEU A 200 7.75 -6.40 5.79
N VAL A 201 8.36 -6.71 4.65
CA VAL A 201 8.09 -7.94 3.89
C VAL A 201 8.18 -9.22 4.74
N LYS A 202 9.15 -9.29 5.67
CA LYS A 202 9.28 -10.44 6.59
C LYS A 202 8.08 -10.60 7.53
N LEU A 203 7.43 -9.52 7.92
CA LEU A 203 6.22 -9.54 8.72
C LEU A 203 4.98 -9.86 7.88
N LEU A 204 4.94 -9.35 6.65
CA LEU A 204 3.88 -9.66 5.69
C LEU A 204 3.88 -11.16 5.28
N GLN A 205 5.04 -11.81 5.33
CA GLN A 205 5.16 -13.26 5.08
C GLN A 205 4.71 -14.14 6.26
N LYS A 206 4.46 -13.56 7.44
CA LYS A 206 3.92 -14.33 8.57
C LYS A 206 2.48 -14.77 8.29
N PRO A 207 2.06 -15.97 8.72
CA PRO A 207 0.69 -16.48 8.52
C PRO A 207 -0.42 -15.53 8.97
N GLN A 208 -0.15 -14.72 10.01
CA GLN A 208 -1.11 -13.76 10.57
C GLN A 208 -1.60 -12.73 9.55
N PHE A 209 -0.72 -12.29 8.63
CA PHE A 209 -1.11 -11.36 7.57
C PHE A 209 -2.21 -11.95 6.68
N VAL A 210 -2.00 -13.15 6.16
CA VAL A 210 -2.97 -13.85 5.31
C VAL A 210 -4.25 -14.18 6.09
N GLN A 211 -4.13 -14.58 7.36
CA GLN A 211 -5.28 -14.85 8.22
C GLN A 211 -6.16 -13.59 8.39
N THR A 212 -5.55 -12.44 8.65
CA THR A 212 -6.28 -11.16 8.77
C THR A 212 -6.89 -10.74 7.43
N PHE A 213 -6.14 -10.82 6.35
CA PHE A 213 -6.61 -10.52 4.99
C PHE A 213 -7.83 -11.37 4.62
N THR A 214 -7.82 -12.66 4.94
CA THR A 214 -8.89 -13.62 4.59
C THR A 214 -10.05 -13.61 5.59
N SER A 215 -9.94 -12.91 6.73
CA SER A 215 -10.99 -12.82 7.76
C SER A 215 -12.18 -11.98 7.29
N LYS A 216 -12.87 -12.42 6.24
CA LYS A 216 -13.99 -11.74 5.59
C LYS A 216 -15.27 -12.61 5.61
N GLY A 217 -15.51 -13.29 6.74
CA GLY A 217 -16.72 -14.10 6.96
C GLY A 217 -16.91 -15.16 5.87
N ARG A 218 -18.07 -15.20 5.26
CA ARG A 218 -18.42 -16.19 4.22
C ARG A 218 -17.56 -16.10 2.95
N PHE A 219 -16.80 -15.02 2.76
CA PHE A 219 -15.92 -14.85 1.61
C PHE A 219 -14.49 -15.37 1.85
N LYS A 220 -14.23 -15.99 3.00
CA LYS A 220 -12.89 -16.50 3.36
C LYS A 220 -12.28 -17.35 2.25
N ASP A 221 -13.00 -18.35 1.74
CA ASP A 221 -12.51 -19.28 0.70
C ASP A 221 -12.18 -18.55 -0.62
N LEU A 222 -12.94 -17.50 -0.97
CA LEU A 222 -12.64 -16.65 -2.11
C LEU A 222 -11.35 -15.86 -1.88
N MET A 223 -11.20 -15.28 -0.68
CA MET A 223 -10.03 -14.49 -0.32
C MET A 223 -8.74 -15.32 -0.28
N GLU A 224 -8.80 -16.56 0.20
CA GLU A 224 -7.67 -17.49 0.23
C GLU A 224 -7.12 -17.82 -1.17
N ARG A 225 -7.98 -17.76 -2.18
CA ARG A 225 -7.58 -17.96 -3.59
C ARG A 225 -7.00 -16.71 -4.26
N MET A 226 -7.12 -15.54 -3.65
CA MET A 226 -6.54 -14.33 -4.22
C MET A 226 -5.02 -14.31 -4.00
N PRO A 227 -4.20 -14.20 -5.06
CA PRO A 227 -2.75 -14.01 -4.90
C PRO A 227 -2.44 -12.69 -4.23
N ILE A 228 -1.38 -12.68 -3.40
CA ILE A 228 -0.89 -11.46 -2.75
C ILE A 228 0.60 -11.33 -3.02
N HIS A 229 1.02 -10.16 -3.49
CA HIS A 229 2.39 -9.86 -3.87
C HIS A 229 2.88 -8.55 -3.25
N VAL A 230 4.17 -8.48 -2.92
CA VAL A 230 4.87 -7.22 -2.65
C VAL A 230 5.76 -6.89 -3.83
N ILE A 231 5.62 -5.70 -4.39
CA ILE A 231 6.44 -5.22 -5.51
C ILE A 231 7.80 -4.78 -4.96
N THR A 232 8.89 -5.26 -5.58
CA THR A 232 10.27 -5.00 -5.14
C THR A 232 11.02 -4.03 -6.06
N THR A 233 10.46 -3.75 -7.24
CA THR A 233 11.07 -2.86 -8.24
C THR A 233 10.50 -1.45 -8.18
N ARG A 234 11.10 -0.51 -8.93
CA ARG A 234 10.60 0.86 -9.10
C ARG A 234 9.42 0.90 -10.07
N ALA A 235 8.30 0.29 -9.68
CA ALA A 235 7.13 0.08 -10.52
C ALA A 235 6.58 1.37 -11.15
N ALA A 236 6.59 2.50 -10.45
CA ALA A 236 6.12 3.78 -11.02
C ALA A 236 6.87 4.16 -12.31
N LEU A 237 8.19 3.95 -12.37
CA LEU A 237 8.98 4.22 -13.58
C LEU A 237 8.63 3.24 -14.70
N VAL A 238 8.43 1.97 -14.36
CA VAL A 238 8.01 0.93 -15.33
C VAL A 238 6.64 1.27 -15.91
N GLY A 239 5.68 1.65 -15.05
CA GLY A 239 4.34 2.01 -15.49
C GLY A 239 4.30 3.27 -16.36
N ALA A 240 5.04 4.30 -16.00
CA ALA A 240 5.16 5.51 -16.81
C ALA A 240 5.77 5.20 -18.19
N ALA A 241 6.83 4.40 -18.25
CA ALA A 241 7.45 3.97 -19.49
C ALA A 241 6.49 3.12 -20.35
N THR A 242 5.78 2.17 -19.74
CA THR A 242 4.79 1.32 -20.43
C THR A 242 3.69 2.17 -21.04
N PHE A 243 3.15 3.15 -20.29
CA PHE A 243 2.15 4.09 -20.79
C PHE A 243 2.67 4.91 -21.98
N GLY A 244 3.89 5.44 -21.88
CA GLY A 244 4.52 6.22 -22.96
C GLY A 244 4.67 5.41 -24.25
N LEU A 245 5.13 4.16 -24.15
CA LEU A 245 5.27 3.25 -25.29
C LEU A 245 3.91 2.89 -25.92
N GLN A 246 2.89 2.63 -25.12
CA GLN A 246 1.54 2.37 -25.61
C GLN A 246 0.95 3.59 -26.33
N SER A 247 1.16 4.79 -25.79
CA SER A 247 0.70 6.05 -26.37
C SER A 247 1.38 6.31 -27.73
N LEU A 248 2.67 6.09 -27.83
CA LEU A 248 3.41 6.21 -29.10
C LEU A 248 2.91 5.22 -30.17
N SER A 249 2.60 3.99 -29.77
CA SER A 249 2.05 2.99 -30.70
C SER A 249 0.69 3.39 -31.25
N ARG A 250 -0.16 3.95 -30.39
CA ARG A 250 -1.48 4.46 -30.80
C ARG A 250 -1.39 5.65 -31.76
N LEU A 251 -0.46 6.57 -31.53
CA LEU A 251 -0.22 7.71 -32.42
C LEU A 251 0.21 7.24 -33.81
N LYS A 252 1.20 6.33 -33.89
CA LYS A 252 1.66 5.76 -35.17
C LYS A 252 0.55 5.07 -35.95
N ASN A 253 -0.33 4.32 -35.27
CA ASN A 253 -1.44 3.64 -35.92
C ASN A 253 -2.52 4.61 -36.45
N ARG A 254 -2.65 5.80 -35.82
CA ARG A 254 -3.57 6.86 -36.30
C ARG A 254 -3.00 7.63 -37.49
N GLU A 255 -1.68 7.77 -37.59
CA GLU A 255 -1.01 8.41 -38.73
C GLU A 255 -0.97 7.49 -39.97
N ALA A 256 -1.12 6.17 -39.76
CA ALA A 256 -1.10 5.15 -40.83
C ALA A 256 -2.49 4.76 -41.35
N ALA A 257 -3.57 5.23 -40.73
CA ALA A 257 -4.98 4.98 -41.11
C ALA A 257 -5.58 6.19 -41.78
#